data_4b55ebe36cd3629c20cb2ba763532878
#
_entry.id   4b55ebe36cd3629c20cb2ba763532878
#
_cell.length_a   1.000
_cell.length_b   1.000
_cell.length_c   1.000
_cell.angle_alpha   90.00
_cell.angle_beta   90.00
_cell.angle_gamma   90.00
#
_symmetry.space_group_name_H-M   'P 1'
#
loop_
_entity.id
_entity.type
_entity.pdbx_description
1 polymer ?
#
loop_
_entity_poly.entity_id
_entity_poly.type
_entity_poly.pdbx_seq_one_letter_code
_entity_poly.pdbx_strand_id
1 'polypeptide(L)'
;MRYKNLIFFISLFFYLNAQEDLSYQSPPENILELIDVALPPRVLINEKKEYMVYLYRDNYKTIEQLSERELRLAGLRINPKKNIGSRISYYNNLKISLISDEDSNIINVKGLPKNPQISNIKWSPDQNMIAMTNTTKEGVELWVLDVKKAKIKKIVGPRLNANLGSVISWYKDSRSLLVKFVPSDIESIKLSEELVPTGPRISTNDGAKAQNRTYQDLLKSKNDEDNFEILSMSELYKVSIKGSKRRWKKKDMYRNISFSPNGEFILVSTIKRPFSYLVPYYRFPSKHTVFSLNGVEVKVLADVPLIEELPKGRMSVRSGARNFSWRSDKPASMCFVNALDNGDPQKDVEFRDELFQIDAPFKSEPVSLLKTKNRFYRSNWCNDTLALASDYWWNNRNLKTYLFNPSDSNVESIVISDRNYQDRYNDPGSFVKERNDYGENILALKGNKTYLIGDGYTAKGQYPFIDELNLRTLKKNRIYKSNIQDRRESIRDFSPDLMELFVRIESPREYPNYYFRELNGKLDQVTFFSNPFKSLENIHKEVIKYNRQDGLELSATLYLPEGYDF
;
A
#
# COMPACT_ATOMS: atom_id res chain seq x y z
N MET A 1 -76.34 -18.07 10.65
CA MET A 1 -75.01 -18.13 11.32
C MET A 1 -73.85 -18.48 10.34
N ARG A 2 -74.07 -18.64 9.05
CA ARG A 2 -73.01 -19.03 8.07
C ARG A 2 -72.35 -17.87 7.31
N TYR A 3 -72.85 -16.68 7.36
CA TYR A 3 -72.30 -15.52 6.63
C TYR A 3 -71.35 -14.62 7.45
N LYS A 4 -71.33 -14.67 8.77
CA LYS A 4 -70.41 -13.89 9.59
C LYS A 4 -68.97 -14.41 9.55
N ASN A 5 -68.77 -15.71 9.31
CA ASN A 5 -67.43 -16.30 9.22
C ASN A 5 -66.77 -16.10 7.85
N LEU A 6 -67.58 -15.86 6.80
CA LEU A 6 -67.05 -15.61 5.45
C LEU A 6 -66.50 -14.20 5.31
N ILE A 7 -67.09 -13.22 6.00
CA ILE A 7 -66.63 -11.84 6.03
C ILE A 7 -65.32 -11.71 6.84
N PHE A 8 -65.15 -12.49 7.90
CA PHE A 8 -63.93 -12.50 8.69
C PHE A 8 -62.75 -13.15 7.92
N PHE A 9 -62.99 -14.13 7.09
CA PHE A 9 -61.94 -14.74 6.21
C PHE A 9 -61.58 -13.85 5.03
N ILE A 10 -62.50 -13.07 4.49
CA ILE A 10 -62.23 -12.13 3.40
C ILE A 10 -61.44 -10.90 3.94
N SER A 11 -61.69 -10.44 5.16
CA SER A 11 -60.90 -9.35 5.77
C SER A 11 -59.48 -9.78 6.18
N LEU A 12 -59.21 -11.08 6.38
CA LEU A 12 -57.85 -11.57 6.63
C LEU A 12 -56.99 -11.62 5.37
N PHE A 13 -57.59 -11.75 4.18
CA PHE A 13 -56.85 -11.77 2.91
C PHE A 13 -56.40 -10.36 2.42
N PHE A 14 -56.96 -9.28 2.97
CA PHE A 14 -56.54 -7.93 2.62
C PHE A 14 -55.32 -7.42 3.41
N TYR A 15 -54.82 -8.15 4.41
CA TYR A 15 -53.64 -7.78 5.18
C TYR A 15 -52.38 -8.51 4.77
N LEU A 16 -52.38 -9.29 3.66
CA LEU A 16 -51.22 -10.01 3.17
C LEU A 16 -50.50 -9.33 1.98
N ASN A 17 -50.80 -8.07 1.72
CA ASN A 17 -50.04 -7.28 0.72
C ASN A 17 -49.08 -6.33 1.42
N ALA A 18 -48.09 -6.86 2.13
CA ALA A 18 -47.04 -6.05 2.70
C ALA A 18 -45.68 -6.62 2.36
N GLN A 19 -45.37 -6.73 1.07
CA GLN A 19 -44.04 -6.47 0.56
C GLN A 19 -44.22 -5.32 -0.44
N GLU A 20 -44.33 -4.11 0.10
CA GLU A 20 -44.07 -2.94 -0.70
C GLU A 20 -42.64 -3.07 -1.22
N ASP A 21 -42.49 -3.01 -2.54
CA ASP A 21 -41.19 -2.77 -3.17
C ASP A 21 -40.74 -1.38 -2.76
N LEU A 22 -40.22 -1.28 -1.54
CA LEU A 22 -39.66 -0.02 -1.01
C LEU A 22 -38.42 0.32 -1.86
N SER A 23 -38.56 1.33 -2.69
CA SER A 23 -37.41 1.92 -3.36
C SER A 23 -36.43 2.50 -2.31
N TYR A 24 -35.15 2.56 -2.67
CA TYR A 24 -34.17 3.25 -1.81
C TYR A 24 -34.62 4.68 -1.54
N GLN A 25 -34.67 5.05 -0.29
CA GLN A 25 -35.06 6.39 0.15
C GLN A 25 -33.83 7.27 0.29
N SER A 26 -33.95 8.54 -0.07
CA SER A 26 -32.92 9.55 0.20
C SER A 26 -32.98 9.95 1.68
N PRO A 27 -31.84 10.13 2.35
CA PRO A 27 -31.82 10.70 3.69
C PRO A 27 -32.30 12.17 3.66
N PRO A 28 -32.65 12.75 4.82
CA PRO A 28 -32.98 14.18 4.93
C PRO A 28 -31.85 15.06 4.35
N GLU A 29 -32.21 16.23 3.83
CA GLU A 29 -31.29 17.11 3.09
C GLU A 29 -30.07 17.54 3.90
N ASN A 30 -30.24 17.84 5.19
CA ASN A 30 -29.13 18.15 6.11
C ASN A 30 -28.11 17.01 6.30
N ILE A 31 -28.56 15.76 6.15
CA ILE A 31 -27.66 14.59 6.15
C ILE A 31 -27.00 14.41 4.79
N LEU A 32 -27.76 14.65 3.69
CA LEU A 32 -27.21 14.60 2.33
C LEU A 32 -26.07 15.58 2.16
N GLU A 33 -26.20 16.81 2.62
CA GLU A 33 -25.14 17.83 2.59
C GLU A 33 -23.84 17.40 3.25
N LEU A 34 -23.89 16.51 4.25
CA LEU A 34 -22.71 15.97 4.92
C LEU A 34 -22.14 14.73 4.24
N ILE A 35 -22.96 13.97 3.54
CA ILE A 35 -22.58 12.69 2.92
C ILE A 35 -22.15 12.92 1.47
N ASP A 36 -22.89 13.71 0.70
CA ASP A 36 -22.68 13.93 -0.74
C ASP A 36 -21.80 15.16 -1.01
N VAL A 37 -20.71 15.29 -0.24
CA VAL A 37 -19.74 16.37 -0.42
C VAL A 37 -18.60 15.94 -1.34
N ALA A 38 -18.15 16.83 -2.20
CA ALA A 38 -16.94 16.63 -2.98
C ALA A 38 -15.70 16.83 -2.09
N LEU A 39 -15.09 15.75 -1.64
CA LEU A 39 -13.85 15.82 -0.86
C LEU A 39 -12.69 16.35 -1.72
N PRO A 40 -11.73 17.06 -1.11
CA PRO A 40 -10.52 17.49 -1.78
C PRO A 40 -9.77 16.31 -2.41
N PRO A 41 -9.11 16.55 -3.54
CA PRO A 41 -8.36 15.52 -4.22
C PRO A 41 -7.13 15.07 -3.41
N ARG A 42 -6.68 13.85 -3.68
CA ARG A 42 -5.34 13.44 -3.29
C ARG A 42 -4.33 14.18 -4.17
N VAL A 43 -3.33 14.81 -3.55
CA VAL A 43 -2.24 15.49 -4.26
C VAL A 43 -1.05 14.54 -4.39
N LEU A 44 -0.52 14.43 -5.60
CA LEU A 44 0.77 13.81 -5.90
C LEU A 44 1.71 14.89 -6.41
N ILE A 45 2.92 14.95 -5.88
CA ILE A 45 3.98 15.87 -6.33
C ILE A 45 5.05 15.04 -7.01
N ASN A 46 5.56 15.53 -8.16
CA ASN A 46 6.71 14.92 -8.78
C ASN A 46 7.97 15.23 -7.95
N GLU A 47 8.99 14.40 -8.07
CA GLU A 47 10.21 14.50 -7.26
C GLU A 47 11.00 15.79 -7.47
N LYS A 48 10.90 16.36 -8.67
CA LYS A 48 11.50 17.65 -9.00
C LYS A 48 10.76 18.84 -8.39
N LYS A 49 9.62 18.58 -7.70
CA LYS A 49 8.72 19.62 -7.15
C LYS A 49 8.27 20.65 -8.20
N GLU A 50 8.07 20.21 -9.45
CA GLU A 50 7.62 21.08 -10.55
C GLU A 50 6.10 21.03 -10.73
N TYR A 51 5.50 19.83 -10.53
CA TYR A 51 4.08 19.58 -10.84
C TYR A 51 3.35 18.97 -9.64
N MET A 52 2.12 19.43 -9.43
CA MET A 52 1.13 18.76 -8.59
C MET A 52 0.05 18.12 -9.47
N VAL A 53 -0.26 16.86 -9.21
CA VAL A 53 -1.35 16.12 -9.87
C VAL A 53 -2.43 15.85 -8.83
N TYR A 54 -3.63 16.34 -9.12
CA TYR A 54 -4.81 16.22 -8.26
C TYR A 54 -5.66 15.04 -8.72
N LEU A 55 -5.90 14.10 -7.82
CA LEU A 55 -6.67 12.90 -8.08
C LEU A 55 -8.01 13.00 -7.34
N TYR A 56 -9.09 13.16 -8.08
CA TYR A 56 -10.45 13.27 -7.55
C TYR A 56 -11.11 11.90 -7.49
N ARG A 57 -11.94 11.68 -6.50
CA ARG A 57 -12.72 10.45 -6.33
C ARG A 57 -14.04 10.73 -5.64
N ASP A 58 -15.00 9.83 -5.84
CA ASP A 58 -16.23 9.81 -5.08
C ASP A 58 -15.99 9.29 -3.66
N ASN A 59 -16.83 9.72 -2.71
CA ASN A 59 -16.73 9.27 -1.31
C ASN A 59 -17.16 7.82 -1.16
N TYR A 60 -18.17 7.42 -1.92
CA TYR A 60 -18.82 6.12 -1.81
C TYR A 60 -18.86 5.41 -3.16
N LYS A 61 -18.93 4.09 -3.11
CA LYS A 61 -19.25 3.28 -4.28
C LYS A 61 -20.74 3.41 -4.59
N THR A 62 -21.09 3.38 -5.86
CA THR A 62 -22.49 3.31 -6.29
C THR A 62 -23.09 1.93 -5.98
N ILE A 63 -24.41 1.86 -5.92
CA ILE A 63 -25.13 0.58 -5.74
C ILE A 63 -24.77 -0.40 -6.89
N GLU A 64 -24.65 0.08 -8.12
CA GLU A 64 -24.18 -0.70 -9.27
C GLU A 64 -22.83 -1.35 -8.98
N GLN A 65 -21.85 -0.60 -8.47
CA GLN A 65 -20.52 -1.12 -8.12
C GLN A 65 -20.55 -2.10 -6.93
N LEU A 66 -21.46 -1.90 -5.97
CA LEU A 66 -21.62 -2.79 -4.82
C LEU A 66 -22.32 -4.09 -5.18
N SER A 67 -23.20 -4.08 -6.18
CA SER A 67 -23.91 -5.26 -6.67
C SER A 67 -23.08 -6.14 -7.62
N GLU A 68 -21.89 -5.68 -8.04
CA GLU A 68 -21.02 -6.46 -8.89
C GLU A 68 -20.54 -7.75 -8.19
N ARG A 69 -20.49 -8.83 -8.97
CA ARG A 69 -20.07 -10.14 -8.44
C ARG A 69 -18.64 -10.10 -7.90
N GLU A 70 -18.46 -10.59 -6.68
CA GLU A 70 -17.18 -10.76 -6.01
C GLU A 70 -16.90 -12.26 -5.83
N LEU A 71 -15.74 -12.75 -6.30
CA LEU A 71 -15.20 -14.05 -5.94
C LEU A 71 -14.15 -13.89 -4.83
N ARG A 72 -14.22 -14.75 -3.83
CA ARG A 72 -13.31 -14.80 -2.68
C ARG A 72 -12.45 -16.03 -2.78
N LEU A 73 -11.22 -15.86 -3.24
CA LEU A 73 -10.35 -16.95 -3.67
C LEU A 73 -8.96 -16.81 -3.03
N ALA A 74 -8.58 -17.74 -2.18
CA ALA A 74 -7.26 -17.81 -1.56
C ALA A 74 -6.79 -16.52 -0.86
N GLY A 75 -7.70 -15.76 -0.26
CA GLY A 75 -7.42 -14.48 0.38
C GLY A 75 -7.53 -13.26 -0.54
N LEU A 76 -7.88 -13.46 -1.80
CA LEU A 76 -8.19 -12.39 -2.76
C LEU A 76 -9.69 -12.18 -2.88
N ARG A 77 -10.09 -10.95 -3.17
CA ARG A 77 -11.47 -10.55 -3.52
C ARG A 77 -11.43 -9.95 -4.92
N ILE A 78 -11.97 -10.67 -5.86
CA ILE A 78 -11.82 -10.41 -7.29
C ILE A 78 -13.17 -10.11 -7.92
N ASN A 79 -13.22 -9.09 -8.78
CA ASN A 79 -14.27 -8.94 -9.76
C ASN A 79 -13.92 -9.79 -11.01
N PRO A 80 -14.55 -10.93 -11.21
CA PRO A 80 -14.15 -11.89 -12.24
C PRO A 80 -14.40 -11.39 -13.67
N LYS A 81 -15.36 -10.49 -13.85
CA LYS A 81 -15.69 -9.92 -15.17
C LYS A 81 -14.65 -8.89 -15.60
N LYS A 82 -14.14 -8.10 -14.64
CA LYS A 82 -13.22 -7.00 -14.92
C LYS A 82 -11.75 -7.35 -14.74
N ASN A 83 -11.41 -8.49 -14.16
CA ASN A 83 -10.05 -8.93 -13.83
C ASN A 83 -9.28 -7.95 -12.95
N ILE A 84 -9.92 -7.48 -11.89
CA ILE A 84 -9.34 -6.56 -10.91
C ILE A 84 -9.93 -6.84 -9.53
N GLY A 85 -9.24 -6.43 -8.47
CA GLY A 85 -9.78 -6.52 -7.11
C GLY A 85 -11.13 -5.79 -6.98
N SER A 86 -12.14 -6.45 -6.40
CA SER A 86 -13.50 -5.92 -6.25
C SER A 86 -13.60 -4.71 -5.33
N ARG A 87 -12.63 -4.54 -4.42
CA ARG A 87 -12.65 -3.48 -3.39
C ARG A 87 -11.74 -2.29 -3.69
N ILE A 88 -11.31 -2.14 -4.93
CA ILE A 88 -10.50 -0.99 -5.36
C ILE A 88 -11.36 0.28 -5.33
N SER A 89 -10.76 1.36 -4.83
CA SER A 89 -11.29 2.72 -4.98
C SER A 89 -10.71 3.35 -6.24
N TYR A 90 -11.56 4.03 -7.00
CA TYR A 90 -11.18 4.65 -8.27
C TYR A 90 -11.11 6.15 -8.14
N TYR A 91 -10.24 6.76 -8.97
CA TYR A 91 -10.27 8.19 -9.23
C TYR A 91 -11.07 8.45 -10.49
N ASN A 92 -11.91 9.48 -10.44
CA ASN A 92 -12.85 9.83 -11.50
C ASN A 92 -12.46 11.09 -12.30
N ASN A 93 -11.44 11.82 -11.85
CA ASN A 93 -10.92 12.99 -12.55
C ASN A 93 -9.47 13.27 -12.16
N LEU A 94 -8.75 13.94 -13.06
CA LEU A 94 -7.37 14.37 -12.89
C LEU A 94 -7.22 15.83 -13.29
N LYS A 95 -6.49 16.59 -12.48
CA LYS A 95 -6.06 17.96 -12.80
C LYS A 95 -4.57 18.12 -12.47
N ILE A 96 -3.93 19.13 -13.03
CA ILE A 96 -2.50 19.41 -12.84
C ILE A 96 -2.30 20.89 -12.56
N SER A 97 -1.36 21.25 -11.70
CA SER A 97 -0.82 22.60 -11.60
C SER A 97 0.72 22.58 -11.60
N LEU A 98 1.32 23.70 -11.99
CA LEU A 98 2.72 23.99 -11.72
C LEU A 98 2.86 24.49 -10.28
N ILE A 99 3.90 24.08 -9.59
CA ILE A 99 4.16 24.52 -8.20
C ILE A 99 4.68 25.96 -8.17
N SER A 100 5.44 26.37 -9.21
CA SER A 100 5.98 27.72 -9.35
C SER A 100 4.97 28.76 -9.86
N ASP A 101 3.74 28.37 -10.18
CA ASP A 101 2.70 29.28 -10.62
C ASP A 101 2.06 29.94 -9.40
N GLU A 102 2.36 31.22 -9.18
CA GLU A 102 1.83 32.03 -8.06
C GLU A 102 0.30 32.10 -8.09
N ASP A 103 -0.31 32.05 -9.28
CA ASP A 103 -1.76 32.01 -9.47
C ASP A 103 -2.36 30.61 -9.24
N SER A 104 -1.52 29.60 -8.99
CA SER A 104 -1.93 28.20 -8.76
C SER A 104 -2.94 27.69 -9.80
N ASN A 105 -2.75 28.05 -11.09
CA ASN A 105 -3.67 27.68 -12.16
C ASN A 105 -3.81 26.16 -12.29
N ILE A 106 -5.00 25.66 -11.99
CA ILE A 106 -5.31 24.24 -12.07
C ILE A 106 -5.81 23.89 -13.48
N ILE A 107 -5.03 23.12 -14.22
CA ILE A 107 -5.30 22.71 -15.60
C ILE A 107 -6.04 21.38 -15.63
N ASN A 108 -7.14 21.30 -16.37
CA ASN A 108 -7.84 20.03 -16.60
C ASN A 108 -7.04 19.12 -17.54
N VAL A 109 -6.90 17.84 -17.18
CA VAL A 109 -6.27 16.84 -18.04
C VAL A 109 -7.19 16.56 -19.24
N LYS A 110 -6.64 16.72 -20.46
CA LYS A 110 -7.35 16.45 -21.72
C LYS A 110 -7.29 14.98 -22.09
N GLY A 111 -8.38 14.44 -22.62
CA GLY A 111 -8.45 13.09 -23.16
C GLY A 111 -8.77 12.00 -22.13
N LEU A 112 -9.30 12.35 -20.96
CA LEU A 112 -9.83 11.39 -20.00
C LEU A 112 -10.90 10.48 -20.65
N PRO A 113 -10.99 9.20 -20.23
CA PRO A 113 -12.06 8.33 -20.68
C PRO A 113 -13.42 8.87 -20.22
N LYS A 114 -14.49 8.48 -20.93
CA LYS A 114 -15.85 8.72 -20.45
C LYS A 114 -16.08 7.85 -19.20
N ASN A 115 -16.53 8.45 -18.09
CA ASN A 115 -16.71 7.79 -16.78
C ASN A 115 -15.40 7.12 -16.28
N PRO A 116 -14.37 7.90 -15.92
CA PRO A 116 -13.08 7.34 -15.53
C PRO A 116 -13.18 6.51 -14.25
N GLN A 117 -12.56 5.32 -14.25
CA GLN A 117 -12.32 4.48 -13.08
C GLN A 117 -10.81 4.21 -13.00
N ILE A 118 -10.05 5.23 -12.61
CA ILE A 118 -8.59 5.23 -12.64
C ILE A 118 -8.01 4.61 -11.36
N SER A 119 -7.03 3.73 -11.53
CA SER A 119 -6.28 3.11 -10.43
C SER A 119 -4.86 2.73 -10.86
N ASN A 120 -4.08 2.05 -9.99
CA ASN A 120 -2.72 1.56 -10.28
C ASN A 120 -1.79 2.65 -10.85
N ILE A 121 -1.78 3.83 -10.23
CA ILE A 121 -1.03 5.02 -10.67
C ILE A 121 0.46 4.86 -10.35
N LYS A 122 1.33 5.04 -11.37
CA LYS A 122 2.79 4.97 -11.24
C LYS A 122 3.49 6.03 -12.08
N TRP A 123 4.32 6.84 -11.44
CA TRP A 123 5.23 7.75 -12.14
C TRP A 123 6.26 6.99 -12.98
N SER A 124 6.62 7.56 -14.13
CA SER A 124 7.79 7.11 -14.90
C SER A 124 9.08 7.43 -14.13
N PRO A 125 10.17 6.69 -14.37
CA PRO A 125 11.45 6.98 -13.73
C PRO A 125 11.96 8.41 -13.91
N ASP A 126 11.70 9.05 -15.05
CA ASP A 126 12.07 10.45 -15.36
C ASP A 126 11.07 11.49 -14.82
N GLN A 127 9.98 11.05 -14.16
CA GLN A 127 8.94 11.89 -13.57
C GLN A 127 8.15 12.77 -14.55
N ASN A 128 8.20 12.48 -15.86
CA ASN A 128 7.47 13.25 -16.87
C ASN A 128 6.12 12.63 -17.23
N MET A 129 5.92 11.35 -16.93
CA MET A 129 4.70 10.61 -17.26
C MET A 129 4.15 9.86 -16.07
N ILE A 130 2.84 9.57 -16.13
CA ILE A 130 2.17 8.69 -15.17
C ILE A 130 1.46 7.60 -15.96
N ALA A 131 1.80 6.33 -15.70
CA ALA A 131 1.02 5.19 -16.15
C ALA A 131 -0.06 4.87 -15.13
N MET A 132 -1.23 4.50 -15.61
CA MET A 132 -2.37 4.14 -14.80
C MET A 132 -3.29 3.17 -15.52
N THR A 133 -4.17 2.53 -14.77
CA THR A 133 -5.22 1.71 -15.33
C THR A 133 -6.56 2.45 -15.29
N ASN A 134 -7.39 2.21 -16.30
CA ASN A 134 -8.80 2.58 -16.30
C ASN A 134 -9.63 1.30 -16.38
N THR A 135 -10.59 1.14 -15.47
CA THR A 135 -11.46 -0.04 -15.43
C THR A 135 -12.77 0.26 -16.15
N THR A 136 -13.11 -0.55 -17.13
CA THR A 136 -14.37 -0.48 -17.89
C THR A 136 -15.28 -1.66 -17.56
N LYS A 137 -16.46 -1.73 -18.18
CA LYS A 137 -17.36 -2.91 -18.07
C LYS A 137 -16.76 -4.16 -18.71
N GLU A 138 -15.83 -3.99 -19.67
CA GLU A 138 -15.18 -5.07 -20.42
C GLU A 138 -13.85 -5.52 -19.78
N GLY A 139 -13.26 -4.73 -18.85
CA GLY A 139 -11.99 -5.07 -18.21
C GLY A 139 -11.10 -3.86 -17.96
N VAL A 140 -9.81 -4.12 -17.74
CA VAL A 140 -8.80 -3.13 -17.34
C VAL A 140 -7.97 -2.70 -18.54
N GLU A 141 -7.86 -1.40 -18.76
CA GLU A 141 -7.09 -0.74 -19.82
C GLU A 141 -5.80 -0.13 -19.26
N LEU A 142 -4.78 0.06 -20.13
CA LEU A 142 -3.59 0.86 -19.83
C LEU A 142 -3.72 2.26 -20.43
N TRP A 143 -3.47 3.27 -19.58
CA TRP A 143 -3.44 4.68 -19.97
C TRP A 143 -2.14 5.33 -19.50
N VAL A 144 -1.67 6.35 -20.25
CA VAL A 144 -0.49 7.14 -19.89
C VAL A 144 -0.80 8.63 -20.00
N LEU A 145 -0.49 9.36 -18.94
CA LEU A 145 -0.58 10.81 -18.83
C LEU A 145 0.80 11.42 -19.10
N ASP A 146 0.91 12.32 -20.06
CA ASP A 146 2.01 13.26 -20.23
C ASP A 146 1.72 14.47 -19.33
N VAL A 147 2.49 14.60 -18.24
CA VAL A 147 2.19 15.60 -17.19
C VAL A 147 2.40 17.01 -17.70
N LYS A 148 3.49 17.26 -18.43
CA LYS A 148 3.80 18.59 -18.98
C LYS A 148 2.74 19.08 -19.96
N LYS A 149 2.16 18.16 -20.76
CA LYS A 149 1.11 18.50 -21.74
C LYS A 149 -0.30 18.46 -21.16
N ALA A 150 -0.46 18.02 -19.90
CA ALA A 150 -1.76 17.74 -19.29
C ALA A 150 -2.68 16.89 -20.21
N LYS A 151 -2.10 15.86 -20.87
CA LYS A 151 -2.82 15.05 -21.85
C LYS A 151 -2.62 13.55 -21.56
N ILE A 152 -3.74 12.85 -21.41
CA ILE A 152 -3.78 11.41 -21.21
C ILE A 152 -4.21 10.69 -22.49
N LYS A 153 -3.72 9.48 -22.72
CA LYS A 153 -4.13 8.62 -23.84
C LYS A 153 -4.20 7.16 -23.43
N LYS A 154 -5.10 6.44 -24.09
CA LYS A 154 -5.17 4.98 -24.00
C LYS A 154 -4.02 4.35 -24.79
N ILE A 155 -3.32 3.39 -24.15
CA ILE A 155 -2.23 2.64 -24.76
C ILE A 155 -2.66 1.23 -25.11
N VAL A 156 -3.45 0.58 -24.22
CA VAL A 156 -3.96 -0.79 -24.39
C VAL A 156 -5.42 -0.82 -24.02
N GLY A 157 -6.23 -1.56 -24.78
CA GLY A 157 -7.65 -1.82 -24.49
C GLY A 157 -7.85 -2.76 -23.29
N PRO A 158 -9.10 -3.19 -22.99
CA PRO A 158 -9.50 -3.84 -21.74
C PRO A 158 -9.06 -5.30 -21.67
N ARG A 159 -7.76 -5.55 -21.63
CA ARG A 159 -7.14 -6.89 -21.63
C ARG A 159 -6.14 -7.13 -20.51
N LEU A 160 -6.04 -6.24 -19.53
CA LEU A 160 -5.08 -6.36 -18.46
C LEU A 160 -5.61 -7.23 -17.34
N ASN A 161 -4.72 -8.03 -16.70
CA ASN A 161 -5.01 -8.78 -15.49
C ASN A 161 -4.43 -8.05 -14.27
N ALA A 162 -5.30 -7.46 -13.47
CA ALA A 162 -4.96 -6.71 -12.25
C ALA A 162 -5.34 -7.45 -10.95
N ASN A 163 -5.52 -8.77 -11.00
CA ASN A 163 -5.97 -9.58 -9.85
C ASN A 163 -4.84 -9.89 -8.85
N LEU A 164 -3.62 -10.12 -9.34
CA LEU A 164 -2.52 -10.60 -8.52
C LEU A 164 -1.30 -9.68 -8.62
N GLY A 165 -0.96 -8.97 -7.53
CA GLY A 165 0.19 -8.07 -7.48
C GLY A 165 0.09 -6.88 -8.45
N SER A 166 1.23 -6.26 -8.79
CA SER A 166 1.25 -5.08 -9.67
C SER A 166 0.96 -5.44 -11.12
N VAL A 167 0.03 -4.74 -11.76
CA VAL A 167 -0.35 -4.95 -13.17
C VAL A 167 0.61 -4.29 -14.14
N ILE A 168 1.27 -3.20 -13.76
CA ILE A 168 2.20 -2.42 -14.58
C ILE A 168 3.50 -2.15 -13.84
N SER A 169 4.62 -2.11 -14.55
CA SER A 169 5.93 -1.69 -14.03
C SER A 169 6.70 -1.00 -15.14
N TRP A 170 7.25 0.19 -14.84
CA TRP A 170 8.05 0.93 -15.79
C TRP A 170 9.42 0.29 -16.01
N TYR A 171 9.89 0.28 -17.26
CA TYR A 171 11.30 0.15 -17.56
C TYR A 171 12.01 1.47 -17.25
N LYS A 172 13.33 1.42 -16.99
CA LYS A 172 14.14 2.62 -16.71
C LYS A 172 14.21 3.60 -17.88
N ASP A 173 13.86 3.17 -19.09
CA ASP A 173 13.81 4.00 -20.29
C ASP A 173 12.66 5.04 -20.28
N SER A 174 11.75 5.00 -19.30
CA SER A 174 10.54 5.84 -19.22
C SER A 174 9.66 5.82 -20.47
N ARG A 175 9.88 4.87 -21.38
CA ARG A 175 9.20 4.73 -22.67
C ARG A 175 8.50 3.39 -22.84
N SER A 176 8.77 2.46 -21.95
CA SER A 176 8.21 1.11 -21.98
C SER A 176 7.72 0.68 -20.60
N LEU A 177 6.71 -0.19 -20.60
CA LEU A 177 6.16 -0.82 -19.40
C LEU A 177 6.16 -2.34 -19.56
N LEU A 178 6.40 -3.05 -18.46
CA LEU A 178 6.09 -4.47 -18.35
C LEU A 178 4.68 -4.60 -17.77
N VAL A 179 3.79 -5.26 -18.51
CA VAL A 179 2.35 -5.25 -18.28
C VAL A 179 1.80 -6.67 -18.25
N LYS A 180 0.90 -6.95 -17.32
CA LYS A 180 0.18 -8.22 -17.23
C LYS A 180 -1.08 -8.21 -18.08
N PHE A 181 -1.17 -9.14 -18.99
CA PHE A 181 -2.34 -9.35 -19.86
C PHE A 181 -3.10 -10.62 -19.44
N VAL A 182 -4.41 -10.59 -19.58
CA VAL A 182 -5.22 -11.81 -19.58
C VAL A 182 -4.79 -12.65 -20.79
N PRO A 183 -4.40 -13.93 -20.60
CA PRO A 183 -4.00 -14.79 -21.70
C PRO A 183 -5.12 -14.93 -22.75
N SER A 184 -4.75 -15.03 -24.02
CA SER A 184 -5.74 -15.14 -25.11
C SER A 184 -6.45 -16.49 -25.15
N ASP A 185 -5.82 -17.53 -24.61
CA ASP A 185 -6.29 -18.91 -24.51
C ASP A 185 -6.77 -19.28 -23.09
N ILE A 186 -7.26 -18.27 -22.32
CA ILE A 186 -7.73 -18.53 -20.96
C ILE A 186 -9.09 -19.23 -20.99
N GLU A 187 -9.24 -20.21 -20.11
CA GLU A 187 -10.52 -20.87 -19.89
C GLU A 187 -11.54 -19.92 -19.26
N SER A 188 -12.82 -20.21 -19.51
CA SER A 188 -13.90 -19.48 -18.83
C SER A 188 -13.95 -19.85 -17.36
N ILE A 189 -14.20 -18.86 -16.52
CA ILE A 189 -14.43 -19.08 -15.09
C ILE A 189 -15.67 -19.98 -14.90
N LYS A 190 -15.57 -20.90 -13.96
CA LYS A 190 -16.65 -21.81 -13.58
C LYS A 190 -17.50 -21.13 -12.51
N LEU A 191 -18.58 -20.48 -12.93
CA LEU A 191 -19.55 -19.91 -12.00
C LEU A 191 -20.51 -21.04 -11.61
N SER A 192 -20.41 -21.56 -10.39
CA SER A 192 -21.43 -22.44 -9.84
C SER A 192 -22.68 -21.61 -9.59
N GLU A 193 -23.68 -21.73 -10.45
CA GLU A 193 -25.07 -21.51 -10.08
C GLU A 193 -25.46 -22.68 -9.20
N GLU A 194 -25.63 -22.47 -7.90
CA GLU A 194 -26.17 -23.38 -6.89
C GLU A 194 -26.23 -24.88 -7.24
N LEU A 195 -25.11 -25.46 -7.61
CA LEU A 195 -25.04 -26.91 -7.81
C LEU A 195 -25.09 -27.56 -6.43
N VAL A 196 -26.03 -28.43 -6.25
CA VAL A 196 -26.05 -29.34 -5.11
C VAL A 196 -24.67 -29.97 -4.99
N PRO A 197 -24.01 -29.89 -3.82
CA PRO A 197 -22.69 -30.48 -3.65
C PRO A 197 -22.72 -31.94 -4.06
N THR A 198 -21.78 -32.37 -4.90
CA THR A 198 -21.68 -33.75 -5.39
C THR A 198 -21.31 -34.75 -4.28
N GLY A 199 -21.02 -34.25 -3.05
CA GLY A 199 -20.72 -35.06 -1.88
C GLY A 199 -20.53 -34.20 -0.63
N PRO A 200 -20.42 -34.84 0.54
CA PRO A 200 -20.19 -34.15 1.79
C PRO A 200 -18.79 -33.51 1.80
N ARG A 201 -18.67 -32.34 2.43
CA ARG A 201 -17.36 -31.76 2.79
C ARG A 201 -16.81 -32.55 3.99
N ILE A 202 -15.76 -33.31 3.76
CA ILE A 202 -15.07 -34.04 4.83
C ILE A 202 -13.87 -33.18 5.24
N SER A 203 -13.89 -32.69 6.48
CA SER A 203 -12.72 -32.10 7.14
C SER A 203 -12.22 -33.10 8.17
N THR A 204 -11.03 -33.64 7.96
CA THR A 204 -10.39 -34.50 8.92
C THR A 204 -9.43 -33.69 9.80
N ASN A 205 -9.52 -33.86 11.11
CA ASN A 205 -8.57 -33.34 12.07
C ASN A 205 -7.86 -34.54 12.70
N ASP A 206 -6.56 -34.67 12.44
CA ASP A 206 -5.71 -35.73 12.99
C ASP A 206 -5.17 -35.41 14.38
N GLY A 207 -5.75 -34.42 15.06
CA GLY A 207 -5.34 -33.96 16.38
C GLY A 207 -4.16 -32.98 16.39
N ALA A 208 -3.63 -32.63 15.21
CA ALA A 208 -2.61 -31.58 15.10
C ALA A 208 -3.17 -30.24 15.58
N LYS A 209 -2.50 -29.60 16.54
CA LYS A 209 -2.88 -28.28 17.02
C LYS A 209 -2.54 -27.25 15.93
N ALA A 210 -3.56 -26.80 15.19
CA ALA A 210 -3.41 -25.71 14.22
C ALA A 210 -2.98 -24.40 14.91
N GLN A 211 -2.26 -23.55 14.16
CA GLN A 211 -1.98 -22.18 14.62
C GLN A 211 -3.29 -21.41 14.81
N ASN A 212 -3.38 -20.62 15.89
CA ASN A 212 -4.51 -19.70 16.14
C ASN A 212 -4.48 -18.50 15.15
N ARG A 213 -4.46 -18.76 13.85
CA ARG A 213 -4.56 -17.74 12.80
C ARG A 213 -5.80 -18.00 11.98
N THR A 214 -6.75 -17.09 12.06
CA THR A 214 -7.93 -17.10 11.22
C THR A 214 -7.60 -16.40 9.90
N TYR A 215 -7.73 -17.13 8.81
CA TYR A 215 -7.63 -16.58 7.46
C TYR A 215 -9.00 -16.40 6.86
N GLN A 216 -9.19 -15.32 6.11
CA GLN A 216 -10.43 -15.04 5.40
C GLN A 216 -10.30 -15.40 3.92
N ASP A 217 -11.47 -15.62 3.30
CA ASP A 217 -11.58 -15.75 1.84
C ASP A 217 -10.73 -16.91 1.24
N LEU A 218 -10.56 -18.01 2.01
CA LEU A 218 -9.84 -19.19 1.56
C LEU A 218 -10.57 -19.91 0.43
N LEU A 219 -9.85 -20.78 -0.31
CA LEU A 219 -10.45 -21.70 -1.25
C LEU A 219 -11.37 -22.68 -0.50
N LYS A 220 -12.48 -23.08 -1.10
CA LYS A 220 -13.48 -23.94 -0.48
C LYS A 220 -13.82 -25.19 -1.30
N SER A 221 -13.48 -25.19 -2.57
CA SER A 221 -13.84 -26.25 -3.51
C SER A 221 -12.82 -26.35 -4.64
N LYS A 222 -12.89 -27.46 -5.39
CA LYS A 222 -12.09 -27.63 -6.61
C LYS A 222 -12.40 -26.55 -7.65
N ASN A 223 -13.64 -26.09 -7.69
CA ASN A 223 -14.06 -24.98 -8.55
C ASN A 223 -13.38 -23.66 -8.16
N ASP A 224 -13.22 -23.40 -6.85
CA ASP A 224 -12.46 -22.24 -6.38
C ASP A 224 -10.97 -22.31 -6.77
N GLU A 225 -10.37 -23.52 -6.72
CA GLU A 225 -8.99 -23.71 -7.17
C GLU A 225 -8.83 -23.36 -8.65
N ASP A 226 -9.72 -23.89 -9.49
CA ASP A 226 -9.69 -23.68 -10.94
C ASP A 226 -9.91 -22.19 -11.26
N ASN A 227 -10.88 -21.56 -10.61
CA ASN A 227 -11.14 -20.12 -10.78
C ASN A 227 -9.98 -19.25 -10.27
N PHE A 228 -9.34 -19.63 -9.15
CA PHE A 228 -8.15 -18.95 -8.66
C PHE A 228 -7.01 -19.00 -9.68
N GLU A 229 -6.73 -20.18 -10.24
CA GLU A 229 -5.72 -20.36 -11.26
C GLU A 229 -6.02 -19.53 -12.51
N ILE A 230 -7.23 -19.67 -13.08
CA ILE A 230 -7.70 -18.93 -14.26
C ILE A 230 -7.53 -17.42 -14.05
N LEU A 231 -8.03 -16.87 -12.94
CA LEU A 231 -8.00 -15.43 -12.68
C LEU A 231 -6.61 -14.90 -12.30
N SER A 232 -5.71 -15.77 -11.83
CA SER A 232 -4.33 -15.39 -11.49
C SER A 232 -3.35 -15.49 -12.66
N MET A 233 -3.71 -16.24 -13.73
CA MET A 233 -2.87 -16.39 -14.92
C MET A 233 -2.73 -15.09 -15.69
N SER A 234 -1.51 -14.78 -16.08
CA SER A 234 -1.17 -13.62 -16.90
C SER A 234 -0.08 -13.95 -17.89
N GLU A 235 -0.08 -13.32 -19.06
CA GLU A 235 1.09 -13.18 -19.91
C GLU A 235 1.77 -11.84 -19.67
N LEU A 236 3.10 -11.80 -19.73
CA LEU A 236 3.85 -10.56 -19.59
C LEU A 236 4.23 -10.00 -20.96
N TYR A 237 3.91 -8.72 -21.18
CA TYR A 237 4.27 -7.99 -22.39
C TYR A 237 5.09 -6.75 -22.05
N LYS A 238 6.14 -6.52 -22.83
CA LYS A 238 6.77 -5.20 -22.95
C LYS A 238 5.91 -4.36 -23.87
N VAL A 239 5.37 -3.25 -23.36
CA VAL A 239 4.48 -2.33 -24.07
C VAL A 239 5.14 -0.97 -24.13
N SER A 240 5.30 -0.37 -25.33
CA SER A 240 5.77 1.00 -25.44
C SER A 240 4.65 2.01 -25.19
N ILE A 241 4.99 3.21 -24.76
CA ILE A 241 4.01 4.32 -24.63
C ILE A 241 3.38 4.72 -25.98
N LYS A 242 3.91 4.25 -27.11
CA LYS A 242 3.33 4.42 -28.44
C LYS A 242 2.33 3.31 -28.82
N GLY A 243 2.21 2.26 -27.99
CA GLY A 243 1.24 1.17 -28.17
C GLY A 243 1.80 -0.11 -28.80
N SER A 244 3.06 -0.13 -29.28
CA SER A 244 3.69 -1.39 -29.72
C SER A 244 3.88 -2.33 -28.54
N LYS A 245 3.64 -3.62 -28.76
CA LYS A 245 3.73 -4.64 -27.71
C LYS A 245 4.46 -5.89 -28.20
N ARG A 246 5.30 -6.47 -27.34
CA ARG A 246 5.99 -7.74 -27.56
C ARG A 246 5.85 -8.62 -26.31
N ARG A 247 5.44 -9.87 -26.48
CA ARG A 247 5.37 -10.82 -25.37
C ARG A 247 6.76 -11.04 -24.79
N TRP A 248 6.90 -10.82 -23.48
CA TRP A 248 8.15 -11.00 -22.74
C TRP A 248 8.21 -12.39 -22.09
N LYS A 249 7.05 -12.86 -21.52
CA LYS A 249 6.91 -14.19 -20.93
C LYS A 249 5.55 -14.81 -21.27
N LYS A 250 5.54 -16.14 -21.33
CA LYS A 250 4.34 -16.97 -21.48
C LYS A 250 3.47 -16.86 -20.23
N LYS A 251 2.23 -17.42 -20.29
CA LYS A 251 1.28 -17.42 -19.17
C LYS A 251 1.85 -18.14 -17.94
N ASP A 252 1.72 -17.50 -16.78
CA ASP A 252 2.02 -18.03 -15.45
C ASP A 252 1.31 -17.16 -14.39
N MET A 253 1.29 -17.59 -13.13
CA MET A 253 0.73 -16.82 -12.01
C MET A 253 1.75 -15.85 -11.43
N TYR A 254 1.98 -14.74 -12.10
CA TYR A 254 2.95 -13.71 -11.73
C TYR A 254 2.48 -12.91 -10.52
N ARG A 255 3.10 -13.14 -9.36
CA ARG A 255 2.76 -12.47 -8.09
C ARG A 255 3.50 -11.15 -7.90
N ASN A 256 4.82 -11.14 -8.10
CA ASN A 256 5.66 -9.95 -7.92
C ASN A 256 6.64 -9.78 -9.07
N ILE A 257 6.84 -8.52 -9.47
CA ILE A 257 7.79 -8.13 -10.51
C ILE A 257 8.49 -6.86 -10.04
N SER A 258 9.82 -6.87 -9.95
CA SER A 258 10.63 -5.70 -9.60
C SER A 258 11.91 -5.65 -10.41
N PHE A 259 12.25 -4.44 -10.90
CA PHE A 259 13.48 -4.19 -11.64
C PHE A 259 14.63 -3.93 -10.67
N SER A 260 15.85 -4.34 -11.06
CA SER A 260 17.08 -3.88 -10.40
C SER A 260 17.22 -2.35 -10.55
N PRO A 261 17.96 -1.66 -9.65
CA PRO A 261 18.14 -0.21 -9.72
C PRO A 261 18.68 0.28 -11.06
N ASN A 262 19.64 -0.42 -11.70
CA ASN A 262 20.11 -0.11 -13.05
C ASN A 262 19.15 -0.55 -14.18
N GLY A 263 18.10 -1.31 -13.85
CA GLY A 263 17.10 -1.78 -14.81
C GLY A 263 17.52 -2.96 -15.68
N GLU A 264 18.68 -3.58 -15.48
CA GLU A 264 19.19 -4.67 -16.32
C GLU A 264 18.61 -6.04 -15.98
N PHE A 265 18.14 -6.20 -14.74
CA PHE A 265 17.57 -7.44 -14.24
C PHE A 265 16.15 -7.25 -13.70
N ILE A 266 15.39 -8.33 -13.73
CA ILE A 266 14.00 -8.34 -13.24
C ILE A 266 13.82 -9.53 -12.30
N LEU A 267 13.51 -9.27 -11.05
CA LEU A 267 13.03 -10.30 -10.12
C LEU A 267 11.56 -10.58 -10.40
N VAL A 268 11.25 -11.84 -10.65
CA VAL A 268 9.87 -12.32 -10.84
C VAL A 268 9.57 -13.40 -9.83
N SER A 269 8.44 -13.27 -9.15
CA SER A 269 7.91 -14.31 -8.25
C SER A 269 6.63 -14.88 -8.85
N THR A 270 6.56 -16.20 -9.00
CA THR A 270 5.38 -16.91 -9.49
C THR A 270 4.81 -17.84 -8.44
N ILE A 271 3.51 -18.04 -8.46
CA ILE A 271 2.80 -19.02 -7.63
C ILE A 271 2.71 -20.33 -8.42
N LYS A 272 2.77 -21.46 -7.70
CA LYS A 272 2.65 -22.80 -8.27
C LYS A 272 1.63 -23.64 -7.52
N ARG A 273 1.21 -24.76 -8.12
CA ARG A 273 0.49 -25.83 -7.43
C ARG A 273 1.43 -26.64 -6.53
N PRO A 274 0.90 -27.34 -5.48
CA PRO A 274 -0.51 -27.44 -5.12
C PRO A 274 -1.02 -26.18 -4.37
N PHE A 275 -2.33 -25.90 -4.50
CA PHE A 275 -2.99 -24.87 -3.68
C PHE A 275 -3.51 -25.49 -2.38
N SER A 276 -3.90 -24.64 -1.41
CA SER A 276 -4.38 -25.06 -0.09
C SER A 276 -5.73 -24.44 0.23
N TYR A 277 -6.52 -25.19 0.97
CA TYR A 277 -7.77 -24.73 1.58
C TYR A 277 -7.57 -24.15 3.00
N LEU A 278 -6.36 -24.30 3.56
CA LEU A 278 -6.04 -23.92 4.94
C LEU A 278 -5.32 -22.58 5.02
N VAL A 279 -4.66 -22.16 3.94
CA VAL A 279 -3.84 -20.95 3.92
C VAL A 279 -4.10 -20.10 2.66
N PRO A 280 -3.87 -18.77 2.72
CA PRO A 280 -4.04 -17.89 1.56
C PRO A 280 -2.86 -18.00 0.57
N TYR A 281 -3.07 -17.45 -0.63
CA TYR A 281 -2.19 -17.54 -1.79
C TYR A 281 -0.72 -17.18 -1.54
N TYR A 282 -0.44 -16.30 -0.57
CA TYR A 282 0.93 -15.88 -0.27
C TYR A 282 1.73 -16.94 0.50
N ARG A 283 1.10 -18.06 0.86
CA ARG A 283 1.71 -19.26 1.43
C ARG A 283 1.74 -20.44 0.47
N PHE A 284 1.19 -20.29 -0.73
CA PHE A 284 1.27 -21.31 -1.77
C PHE A 284 2.70 -21.47 -2.28
N PRO A 285 3.03 -22.61 -2.92
CA PRO A 285 4.35 -22.78 -3.49
C PRO A 285 4.69 -21.63 -4.43
N SER A 286 5.93 -21.15 -4.37
CA SER A 286 6.35 -20.01 -5.17
C SER A 286 7.80 -20.11 -5.60
N LYS A 287 8.06 -19.70 -6.84
CA LYS A 287 9.42 -19.62 -7.40
C LYS A 287 9.84 -18.15 -7.53
N HIS A 288 11.04 -17.84 -7.03
CA HIS A 288 11.64 -16.52 -7.13
C HIS A 288 12.83 -16.59 -8.07
N THR A 289 12.75 -15.87 -9.21
CA THR A 289 13.74 -15.98 -10.28
C THR A 289 14.17 -14.61 -10.77
N VAL A 290 15.47 -14.42 -10.94
CA VAL A 290 16.05 -13.25 -11.63
C VAL A 290 16.15 -13.55 -13.11
N PHE A 291 15.64 -12.64 -13.92
CA PHE A 291 15.72 -12.66 -15.38
C PHE A 291 16.51 -11.46 -15.89
N SER A 292 17.14 -11.62 -17.06
CA SER A 292 17.64 -10.49 -17.84
C SER A 292 16.48 -9.69 -18.45
N LEU A 293 16.75 -8.49 -18.97
CA LEU A 293 15.76 -7.67 -19.69
C LEU A 293 15.11 -8.41 -20.87
N ASN A 294 15.83 -9.35 -21.47
CA ASN A 294 15.32 -10.14 -22.60
C ASN A 294 14.51 -11.37 -22.16
N GLY A 295 14.35 -11.56 -20.86
CA GLY A 295 13.58 -12.65 -20.29
C GLY A 295 14.34 -13.98 -20.19
N VAL A 296 15.66 -13.99 -20.33
CA VAL A 296 16.48 -15.19 -20.07
C VAL A 296 16.61 -15.39 -18.56
N GLU A 297 16.39 -16.61 -18.09
CA GLU A 297 16.59 -16.96 -16.67
C GLU A 297 18.07 -16.85 -16.31
N VAL A 298 18.39 -16.06 -15.27
CA VAL A 298 19.76 -15.84 -14.80
C VAL A 298 20.03 -16.64 -13.55
N LYS A 299 19.13 -16.57 -12.56
CA LYS A 299 19.26 -17.26 -11.28
C LYS A 299 17.91 -17.58 -10.67
N VAL A 300 17.70 -18.81 -10.24
CA VAL A 300 16.64 -19.16 -9.30
C VAL A 300 17.15 -18.88 -7.89
N LEU A 301 16.51 -17.95 -7.20
CA LEU A 301 16.87 -17.57 -5.83
C LEU A 301 16.25 -18.51 -4.80
N ALA A 302 15.01 -18.93 -5.03
CA ALA A 302 14.31 -19.88 -4.19
C ALA A 302 13.15 -20.56 -4.94
N ASP A 303 12.94 -21.83 -4.61
CA ASP A 303 11.73 -22.59 -4.92
C ASP A 303 11.10 -22.98 -3.59
N VAL A 304 10.04 -22.29 -3.21
CA VAL A 304 9.43 -22.36 -1.87
C VAL A 304 8.26 -23.34 -1.93
N PRO A 305 8.22 -24.37 -1.09
CA PRO A 305 7.10 -25.31 -1.03
C PRO A 305 5.85 -24.68 -0.41
N LEU A 306 4.74 -25.41 -0.42
CA LEU A 306 3.52 -25.05 0.30
C LEU A 306 3.81 -24.90 1.81
N ILE A 307 3.34 -23.80 2.40
CA ILE A 307 3.56 -23.46 3.80
C ILE A 307 2.21 -23.50 4.55
N GLU A 308 1.70 -24.67 4.83
CA GLU A 308 0.50 -24.79 5.67
C GLU A 308 0.83 -24.63 7.15
N GLU A 309 1.97 -25.15 7.56
CA GLU A 309 2.43 -25.12 8.94
C GLU A 309 3.61 -24.16 9.13
N LEU A 310 3.63 -23.50 10.24
CA LEU A 310 4.75 -22.73 10.78
C LEU A 310 4.88 -23.03 12.28
N PRO A 311 6.05 -22.84 12.89
CA PRO A 311 6.19 -22.90 14.34
C PRO A 311 5.17 -22.02 15.05
N LYS A 312 4.86 -22.33 16.30
CA LYS A 312 3.89 -21.56 17.09
C LYS A 312 4.42 -20.16 17.41
N GLY A 313 3.51 -19.17 17.39
CA GLY A 313 3.82 -17.80 17.78
C GLY A 313 3.76 -16.81 16.62
N ARG A 314 3.54 -15.53 16.97
CA ARG A 314 3.35 -14.45 15.96
C ARG A 314 4.61 -14.13 15.17
N MET A 315 5.78 -14.37 15.77
CA MET A 315 7.08 -14.11 15.13
C MET A 315 7.64 -15.32 14.36
N SER A 316 6.82 -16.37 14.18
CA SER A 316 7.19 -17.52 13.36
C SER A 316 7.29 -17.16 11.89
N VAL A 317 8.33 -17.65 11.24
CA VAL A 317 8.58 -17.47 9.81
C VAL A 317 8.98 -18.82 9.20
N ARG A 318 8.94 -18.94 7.88
CA ARG A 318 9.47 -20.12 7.22
C ARG A 318 11.00 -20.15 7.29
N SER A 319 11.58 -21.32 7.23
CA SER A 319 13.02 -21.52 7.01
C SER A 319 13.42 -21.16 5.56
N GLY A 320 14.72 -20.99 5.32
CA GLY A 320 15.30 -20.65 4.03
C GLY A 320 15.13 -19.17 3.63
N ALA A 321 15.71 -18.81 2.49
CA ALA A 321 15.79 -17.44 2.02
C ALA A 321 14.42 -16.80 1.77
N ARG A 322 14.16 -15.66 2.38
CA ARG A 322 12.92 -14.89 2.32
C ARG A 322 13.18 -13.38 2.18
N ASN A 323 12.14 -12.58 1.94
CA ASN A 323 12.22 -11.10 1.84
C ASN A 323 13.19 -10.61 0.75
N PHE A 324 13.13 -11.23 -0.44
CA PHE A 324 13.96 -10.81 -1.56
C PHE A 324 13.69 -9.36 -1.95
N SER A 325 14.73 -8.53 -2.00
CA SER A 325 14.66 -7.12 -2.37
C SER A 325 15.98 -6.65 -3.01
N TRP A 326 15.90 -5.72 -3.95
CA TRP A 326 17.07 -5.05 -4.49
C TRP A 326 17.65 -4.07 -3.46
N ARG A 327 18.98 -4.00 -3.38
CA ARG A 327 19.67 -2.88 -2.73
C ARG A 327 19.46 -1.63 -3.56
N SER A 328 18.92 -0.58 -2.95
CA SER A 328 18.61 0.65 -3.70
C SER A 328 19.86 1.47 -4.06
N ASP A 329 20.95 1.31 -3.33
CA ASP A 329 22.23 2.01 -3.54
C ASP A 329 23.19 1.31 -4.51
N LYS A 330 22.86 0.09 -4.96
CA LYS A 330 23.68 -0.72 -5.89
C LYS A 330 22.99 -0.93 -7.23
N PRO A 331 23.74 -1.11 -8.34
CA PRO A 331 23.14 -1.31 -9.66
C PRO A 331 22.26 -2.57 -9.74
N ALA A 332 22.74 -3.70 -9.18
CA ALA A 332 22.04 -4.98 -9.26
C ALA A 332 22.52 -5.95 -8.15
N SER A 333 22.21 -5.64 -6.91
CA SER A 333 22.49 -6.48 -5.73
C SER A 333 21.19 -6.93 -5.12
N MET A 334 21.01 -8.25 -4.98
CA MET A 334 19.83 -8.85 -4.37
C MET A 334 20.10 -9.17 -2.92
N CYS A 335 19.24 -8.70 -2.02
CA CYS A 335 19.24 -9.05 -0.61
C CYS A 335 18.13 -10.03 -0.27
N PHE A 336 18.37 -10.85 0.73
CA PHE A 336 17.41 -11.75 1.34
C PHE A 336 17.78 -12.06 2.79
N VAL A 337 16.86 -12.67 3.52
CA VAL A 337 17.02 -12.96 4.96
C VAL A 337 16.82 -14.45 5.21
N ASN A 338 17.69 -15.03 6.03
CA ASN A 338 17.52 -16.38 6.58
C ASN A 338 17.20 -16.32 8.08
N ALA A 339 16.37 -17.26 8.54
CA ALA A 339 16.09 -17.42 9.97
C ALA A 339 17.12 -18.37 10.61
N LEU A 340 17.85 -17.89 11.60
CA LEU A 340 18.88 -18.66 12.32
C LEU A 340 18.29 -19.61 13.37
N ASP A 341 17.05 -19.35 13.79
CA ASP A 341 16.26 -20.22 14.69
C ASP A 341 15.35 -21.21 13.94
N ASN A 342 15.58 -21.44 12.65
CA ASN A 342 14.70 -22.19 11.74
C ASN A 342 13.25 -21.66 11.69
N GLY A 343 13.07 -20.37 11.98
CA GLY A 343 11.76 -19.70 11.98
C GLY A 343 10.94 -19.92 13.24
N ASP A 344 11.47 -20.59 14.25
CA ASP A 344 10.78 -20.89 15.51
C ASP A 344 11.09 -19.83 16.57
N PRO A 345 10.12 -18.97 16.94
CA PRO A 345 10.33 -17.94 17.94
C PRO A 345 10.50 -18.48 19.37
N GLN A 346 10.23 -19.78 19.62
CA GLN A 346 10.39 -20.40 20.94
C GLN A 346 11.84 -20.84 21.18
N LYS A 347 12.66 -20.99 20.14
CA LYS A 347 14.08 -21.30 20.31
C LYS A 347 14.81 -20.12 20.93
N ASP A 348 15.65 -20.42 21.91
CA ASP A 348 16.59 -19.46 22.48
C ASP A 348 17.85 -19.41 21.63
N VAL A 349 18.10 -18.27 20.99
CA VAL A 349 19.24 -18.03 20.10
C VAL A 349 19.70 -16.58 20.26
N GLU A 350 21.00 -16.36 20.09
CA GLU A 350 21.56 -15.02 20.19
C GLU A 350 21.06 -14.09 19.08
N PHE A 351 21.02 -14.59 17.84
CA PHE A 351 20.52 -13.87 16.68
C PHE A 351 19.43 -14.71 16.00
N ARG A 352 18.37 -14.04 15.57
CA ARG A 352 17.22 -14.71 14.96
C ARG A 352 17.22 -14.68 13.45
N ASP A 353 17.74 -13.62 12.85
CA ASP A 353 17.79 -13.46 11.42
C ASP A 353 19.17 -13.00 10.95
N GLU A 354 19.51 -13.36 9.72
CA GLU A 354 20.73 -12.95 9.05
C GLU A 354 20.40 -12.42 7.65
N LEU A 355 20.86 -11.21 7.37
CA LEU A 355 20.71 -10.53 6.08
C LEU A 355 21.88 -10.91 5.17
N PHE A 356 21.55 -11.37 3.98
CA PHE A 356 22.50 -11.74 2.94
C PHE A 356 22.38 -10.88 1.70
N GLN A 357 23.44 -10.83 0.92
CA GLN A 357 23.50 -10.20 -0.39
C GLN A 357 24.13 -11.14 -1.43
N ILE A 358 23.64 -11.07 -2.65
CA ILE A 358 24.27 -11.66 -3.84
C ILE A 358 24.24 -10.63 -4.98
N ASP A 359 25.40 -10.40 -5.59
CA ASP A 359 25.59 -9.41 -6.64
C ASP A 359 25.45 -10.01 -8.04
N ALA A 360 25.02 -9.19 -9.01
CA ALA A 360 25.07 -9.57 -10.41
C ALA A 360 26.52 -9.93 -10.81
N PRO A 361 26.73 -10.96 -11.66
CA PRO A 361 25.72 -11.75 -12.38
C PRO A 361 25.14 -12.96 -11.60
N PHE A 362 25.12 -12.94 -10.28
CA PHE A 362 24.51 -13.93 -9.36
C PHE A 362 25.17 -15.32 -9.40
N LYS A 363 26.47 -15.37 -9.71
CA LYS A 363 27.26 -16.62 -9.78
C LYS A 363 28.04 -16.94 -8.50
N SER A 364 28.33 -15.91 -7.70
CA SER A 364 29.01 -16.04 -6.41
C SER A 364 28.07 -16.61 -5.34
N GLU A 365 28.68 -17.09 -4.24
CA GLU A 365 27.92 -17.39 -3.03
C GLU A 365 27.41 -16.08 -2.38
N PRO A 366 26.26 -16.13 -1.69
CA PRO A 366 25.76 -14.99 -0.95
C PRO A 366 26.70 -14.61 0.20
N VAL A 367 26.88 -13.30 0.40
CA VAL A 367 27.68 -12.73 1.49
C VAL A 367 26.76 -12.31 2.62
N SER A 368 27.13 -12.66 3.87
CA SER A 368 26.47 -12.17 5.09
C SER A 368 26.76 -10.69 5.32
N LEU A 369 25.72 -9.91 5.59
CA LEU A 369 25.84 -8.49 5.85
C LEU A 369 25.62 -8.12 7.32
N LEU A 370 24.63 -8.74 7.97
CA LEU A 370 24.20 -8.37 9.31
C LEU A 370 23.39 -9.50 9.95
N LYS A 371 23.67 -9.80 11.23
CA LYS A 371 22.79 -10.62 12.08
C LYS A 371 21.96 -9.71 12.98
N THR A 372 20.66 -10.01 13.13
CA THR A 372 19.75 -9.24 13.97
C THR A 372 19.24 -10.07 15.15
N LYS A 373 19.09 -9.44 16.31
CA LYS A 373 18.63 -10.11 17.56
C LYS A 373 17.17 -10.53 17.49
N ASN A 374 16.36 -9.77 16.74
CA ASN A 374 14.95 -10.04 16.49
C ASN A 374 14.71 -10.38 15.01
N ARG A 375 13.44 -10.45 14.57
CA ARG A 375 13.11 -10.64 13.16
C ARG A 375 13.46 -9.38 12.37
N PHE A 376 14.28 -9.56 11.34
CA PHE A 376 14.59 -8.49 10.40
C PHE A 376 13.29 -7.87 9.84
N TYR A 377 13.23 -6.56 9.84
CA TYR A 377 12.06 -5.80 9.37
C TYR A 377 12.32 -5.09 8.05
N ARG A 378 13.35 -4.24 7.99
CA ARG A 378 13.68 -3.43 6.81
C ARG A 378 15.12 -2.94 6.84
N SER A 379 15.63 -2.52 5.67
CA SER A 379 16.87 -1.77 5.52
C SER A 379 16.62 -0.39 4.91
N ASN A 380 17.47 0.58 5.24
CA ASN A 380 17.62 1.85 4.54
C ASN A 380 19.07 1.89 4.04
N TRP A 381 19.24 1.69 2.76
CA TRP A 381 20.54 1.71 2.12
C TRP A 381 21.00 3.17 1.94
N CYS A 382 22.31 3.41 1.98
CA CYS A 382 22.90 4.70 1.75
C CYS A 382 24.04 4.63 0.73
N ASN A 383 25.08 3.86 1.05
CA ASN A 383 26.25 3.66 0.20
C ASN A 383 26.99 2.36 0.58
N ASP A 384 28.16 2.15 0.00
CA ASP A 384 28.96 0.94 0.20
C ASP A 384 29.40 0.67 1.64
N THR A 385 29.55 1.71 2.45
CA THR A 385 30.09 1.58 3.81
C THR A 385 29.07 1.90 4.90
N LEU A 386 27.89 2.36 4.54
CA LEU A 386 26.87 2.79 5.48
C LEU A 386 25.47 2.36 5.05
N ALA A 387 24.79 1.65 5.94
CA ALA A 387 23.38 1.34 5.83
C ALA A 387 22.75 1.24 7.23
N LEU A 388 21.43 1.38 7.27
CA LEU A 388 20.63 1.11 8.46
C LEU A 388 19.77 -0.12 8.24
N ALA A 389 19.62 -0.94 9.28
CA ALA A 389 18.67 -2.03 9.32
C ALA A 389 17.82 -1.94 10.59
N SER A 390 16.61 -2.44 10.54
CA SER A 390 15.77 -2.54 11.72
C SER A 390 15.25 -3.96 11.88
N ASP A 391 15.15 -4.40 13.13
CA ASP A 391 14.46 -5.62 13.52
C ASP A 391 13.34 -5.31 14.50
N TYR A 392 12.41 -6.22 14.69
CA TYR A 392 11.35 -6.07 15.67
C TYR A 392 10.93 -7.37 16.33
N TRP A 393 10.36 -7.24 17.56
CA TRP A 393 9.78 -8.37 18.27
C TRP A 393 8.39 -8.03 18.81
N TRP A 394 7.41 -8.80 18.37
CA TRP A 394 6.02 -8.49 18.66
C TRP A 394 5.65 -8.62 20.14
N ASN A 395 6.21 -9.61 20.86
CA ASN A 395 5.78 -9.93 22.23
C ASN A 395 6.03 -8.80 23.22
N ASN A 396 7.17 -8.12 23.10
CA ASN A 396 7.57 -6.98 23.96
C ASN A 396 7.51 -5.64 23.23
N ARG A 397 7.00 -5.60 21.97
CA ARG A 397 6.91 -4.41 21.13
C ARG A 397 8.26 -3.75 20.83
N ASN A 398 9.34 -4.51 20.97
CA ASN A 398 10.69 -3.98 20.73
C ASN A 398 10.95 -3.74 19.25
N LEU A 399 11.64 -2.63 18.96
CA LEU A 399 12.19 -2.25 17.67
C LEU A 399 13.61 -1.77 17.88
N LYS A 400 14.58 -2.43 17.22
CA LYS A 400 15.97 -2.00 17.19
C LYS A 400 16.32 -1.46 15.81
N THR A 401 17.18 -0.46 15.78
CA THR A 401 17.78 0.03 14.53
C THR A 401 19.29 -0.03 14.65
N TYR A 402 19.90 -0.66 13.67
CA TYR A 402 21.33 -0.90 13.55
C TYR A 402 21.92 0.02 12.49
N LEU A 403 23.07 0.59 12.77
CA LEU A 403 24.00 1.17 11.81
C LEU A 403 25.07 0.12 11.51
N PHE A 404 25.29 -0.23 10.25
CA PHE A 404 26.24 -1.24 9.85
C PHE A 404 26.98 -0.90 8.56
N ASN A 405 28.14 -1.53 8.36
CA ASN A 405 28.90 -1.44 7.11
C ASN A 405 28.54 -2.61 6.19
N PRO A 406 27.84 -2.37 5.06
CA PRO A 406 27.44 -3.47 4.17
C PRO A 406 28.59 -4.05 3.34
N SER A 407 29.78 -3.45 3.31
CA SER A 407 30.96 -3.96 2.61
C SER A 407 31.90 -4.78 3.50
N ASP A 408 31.72 -4.71 4.82
CA ASP A 408 32.58 -5.43 5.78
C ASP A 408 31.78 -5.88 7.00
N SER A 409 31.37 -7.15 6.99
CA SER A 409 30.62 -7.75 8.08
C SER A 409 31.46 -7.99 9.36
N ASN A 410 32.80 -7.81 9.32
CA ASN A 410 33.63 -7.89 10.50
C ASN A 410 33.59 -6.60 11.34
N VAL A 411 33.13 -5.49 10.74
CA VAL A 411 32.87 -4.25 11.48
C VAL A 411 31.58 -4.45 12.29
N GLU A 412 31.70 -4.36 13.60
CA GLU A 412 30.56 -4.52 14.50
C GLU A 412 29.48 -3.47 14.22
N SER A 413 28.25 -3.92 14.13
CA SER A 413 27.10 -3.03 13.96
C SER A 413 26.76 -2.30 15.25
N ILE A 414 26.33 -1.04 15.14
CA ILE A 414 26.00 -0.20 16.29
C ILE A 414 24.49 -0.09 16.40
N VAL A 415 23.92 -0.39 17.58
CA VAL A 415 22.51 -0.13 17.87
C VAL A 415 22.32 1.35 18.15
N ILE A 416 21.68 2.07 17.20
CA ILE A 416 21.42 3.51 17.30
C ILE A 416 20.05 3.83 17.90
N SER A 417 19.15 2.85 17.98
CA SER A 417 17.85 2.96 18.62
C SER A 417 17.38 1.60 19.11
N ASP A 418 16.91 1.53 20.34
CA ASP A 418 16.30 0.35 20.97
C ASP A 418 15.10 0.82 21.78
N ARG A 419 13.87 0.53 21.32
CA ARG A 419 12.66 1.12 21.90
C ARG A 419 11.44 0.24 21.78
N ASN A 420 10.41 0.57 22.54
CA ASN A 420 9.06 0.06 22.30
C ASN A 420 8.44 0.85 21.12
N TYR A 421 8.05 0.16 20.03
CA TYR A 421 7.50 0.81 18.84
C TYR A 421 6.07 1.37 19.04
N GLN A 422 5.39 1.01 20.13
CA GLN A 422 4.09 1.57 20.51
C GLN A 422 4.22 2.86 21.33
N ASP A 423 5.42 3.15 21.85
CA ASP A 423 5.70 4.41 22.55
C ASP A 423 5.83 5.55 21.52
N ARG A 424 4.75 6.31 21.39
CA ARG A 424 4.67 7.45 20.49
C ARG A 424 5.35 8.70 21.05
N TYR A 425 5.46 8.83 22.38
CA TYR A 425 6.06 9.99 23.01
C TYR A 425 7.58 10.05 22.79
N ASN A 426 8.24 8.89 22.77
CA ASN A 426 9.67 8.76 22.53
C ASN A 426 10.00 8.29 21.12
N ASP A 427 9.07 8.41 20.16
CA ASP A 427 9.34 8.05 18.76
C ASP A 427 10.34 9.04 18.15
N PRO A 428 11.55 8.59 17.73
CA PRO A 428 12.54 9.44 17.09
C PRO A 428 12.15 9.88 15.68
N GLY A 429 11.07 9.31 15.12
CA GLY A 429 10.62 9.57 13.76
C GLY A 429 11.19 8.61 12.71
N SER A 430 10.94 8.97 11.45
CA SER A 430 11.35 8.22 10.27
C SER A 430 12.51 8.91 9.57
N PHE A 431 13.48 8.13 9.12
CA PHE A 431 14.62 8.66 8.36
C PHE A 431 14.19 9.27 7.04
N VAL A 432 14.69 10.45 6.76
CA VAL A 432 14.54 11.15 5.49
C VAL A 432 15.29 10.39 4.40
N LYS A 433 14.71 10.35 3.22
CA LYS A 433 15.30 9.71 2.06
C LYS A 433 15.52 10.71 0.95
N GLU A 434 16.53 10.43 0.12
CA GLU A 434 16.82 11.16 -1.11
C GLU A 434 16.92 10.19 -2.27
N ARG A 435 16.84 10.69 -3.50
CA ARG A 435 17.00 9.87 -4.71
C ARG A 435 18.44 9.84 -5.18
N ASN A 436 18.90 8.64 -5.51
CA ASN A 436 20.20 8.45 -6.14
C ASN A 436 20.09 8.46 -7.69
N ASP A 437 21.24 8.28 -8.35
CA ASP A 437 21.34 8.26 -9.83
C ASP A 437 20.50 7.15 -10.50
N TYR A 438 20.17 6.09 -9.76
CA TYR A 438 19.24 5.06 -10.24
C TYR A 438 17.77 5.46 -10.10
N GLY A 439 17.47 6.61 -9.50
CA GLY A 439 16.12 7.02 -9.16
C GLY A 439 15.49 6.17 -8.04
N GLU A 440 16.31 5.57 -7.19
CA GLU A 440 15.87 4.80 -6.03
C GLU A 440 16.04 5.60 -4.74
N ASN A 441 15.17 5.33 -3.77
CA ASN A 441 15.26 5.99 -2.47
C ASN A 441 16.38 5.39 -1.63
N ILE A 442 17.32 6.23 -1.22
CA ILE A 442 18.37 5.93 -0.26
C ILE A 442 18.24 6.82 0.97
N LEU A 443 18.97 6.53 2.02
CA LEU A 443 19.05 7.37 3.21
C LEU A 443 19.70 8.73 2.84
N ALA A 444 19.02 9.82 3.13
CA ALA A 444 19.58 11.15 2.93
C ALA A 444 20.76 11.37 3.86
N LEU A 445 21.93 11.68 3.29
CA LEU A 445 23.18 11.83 4.04
C LEU A 445 23.94 13.08 3.58
N LYS A 446 24.17 14.03 4.51
CA LYS A 446 24.99 15.23 4.30
C LYS A 446 26.22 15.19 5.22
N GLY A 447 27.37 14.84 4.64
CA GLY A 447 28.55 14.50 5.43
C GLY A 447 28.28 13.25 6.30
N ASN A 448 28.34 13.42 7.62
CA ASN A 448 28.01 12.35 8.58
C ASN A 448 26.61 12.50 9.20
N LYS A 449 25.74 13.32 8.62
CA LYS A 449 24.45 13.68 9.20
C LYS A 449 23.32 13.12 8.36
N THR A 450 22.35 12.50 9.01
CA THR A 450 21.05 12.13 8.45
C THR A 450 19.93 12.83 9.22
N TYR A 451 18.70 12.75 8.73
CA TYR A 451 17.58 13.50 9.28
C TYR A 451 16.42 12.58 9.60
N LEU A 452 15.65 12.95 10.63
CA LEU A 452 14.45 12.23 11.05
C LEU A 452 13.25 13.18 11.11
N ILE A 453 12.15 12.76 10.53
CA ILE A 453 10.85 13.43 10.65
C ILE A 453 10.06 12.72 11.74
N GLY A 454 9.74 13.42 12.83
CA GLY A 454 8.97 12.89 13.93
C GLY A 454 7.62 13.56 14.10
N ASP A 455 6.63 12.80 14.56
CA ASP A 455 5.26 13.27 14.82
C ASP A 455 5.15 14.18 16.05
N GLY A 456 6.05 14.05 17.01
CA GLY A 456 6.16 14.92 18.17
C GLY A 456 4.99 14.88 19.13
N TYR A 457 4.50 13.68 19.47
CA TYR A 457 3.44 13.52 20.46
C TYR A 457 3.88 13.98 21.85
N THR A 458 3.05 14.75 22.52
CA THR A 458 3.22 15.20 23.90
C THR A 458 1.87 15.18 24.64
N ALA A 459 1.89 15.31 25.96
CA ALA A 459 0.67 15.44 26.75
C ALA A 459 -0.17 16.69 26.38
N LYS A 460 0.47 17.72 25.78
CA LYS A 460 -0.18 18.98 25.37
C LYS A 460 -0.62 19.02 23.91
N GLY A 461 -0.28 17.98 23.11
CA GLY A 461 -0.59 17.95 21.68
C GLY A 461 0.52 17.36 20.85
N GLN A 462 0.39 17.49 19.54
CA GLN A 462 1.31 16.94 18.55
C GLN A 462 2.10 18.08 17.89
N TYR A 463 3.42 18.06 18.07
CA TYR A 463 4.36 19.07 17.58
C TYR A 463 5.42 18.39 16.71
N PRO A 464 5.17 18.17 15.43
CA PRO A 464 6.10 17.50 14.52
C PRO A 464 7.43 18.23 14.46
N PHE A 465 8.48 17.46 14.19
CA PHE A 465 9.84 17.97 14.27
C PHE A 465 10.76 17.34 13.22
N ILE A 466 11.90 18.00 12.99
CA ILE A 466 13.06 17.46 12.29
C ILE A 466 14.23 17.40 13.28
N ASP A 467 14.78 16.19 13.43
CA ASP A 467 16.05 15.97 14.12
C ASP A 467 17.16 15.68 13.10
N GLU A 468 18.28 16.35 13.24
CA GLU A 468 19.54 16.02 12.60
C GLU A 468 20.29 15.03 13.48
N LEU A 469 20.67 13.87 12.94
CA LEU A 469 21.43 12.82 13.63
C LEU A 469 22.80 12.68 13.00
N ASN A 470 23.85 12.93 13.77
CA ASN A 470 25.22 12.64 13.36
C ASN A 470 25.51 11.15 13.58
N LEU A 471 25.69 10.39 12.50
CA LEU A 471 25.88 8.93 12.55
C LEU A 471 27.26 8.50 13.11
N ARG A 472 28.23 9.41 13.21
CA ARG A 472 29.53 9.12 13.81
C ARG A 472 29.51 9.29 15.33
N THR A 473 28.86 10.35 15.82
CA THR A 473 28.84 10.69 17.26
C THR A 473 27.56 10.27 17.95
N LEU A 474 26.54 9.89 17.17
CA LEU A 474 25.16 9.57 17.58
C LEU A 474 24.44 10.71 18.30
N LYS A 475 24.98 11.94 18.20
CA LYS A 475 24.34 13.14 18.76
C LYS A 475 23.20 13.58 17.85
N LYS A 476 22.06 13.90 18.47
CA LYS A 476 20.89 14.49 17.82
C LYS A 476 20.79 15.96 18.11
N ASN A 477 20.43 16.74 17.10
CA ASN A 477 20.14 18.16 17.21
C ASN A 477 18.77 18.43 16.59
N ARG A 478 17.83 19.02 17.34
CA ARG A 478 16.52 19.41 16.81
C ARG A 478 16.66 20.70 16.01
N ILE A 479 16.52 20.59 14.68
CA ILE A 479 16.64 21.74 13.77
C ILE A 479 15.29 22.39 13.46
N TYR A 480 14.19 21.67 13.68
CA TYR A 480 12.84 22.19 13.53
C TYR A 480 11.89 21.54 14.56
N LYS A 481 10.97 22.32 15.08
CA LYS A 481 9.82 21.86 15.86
C LYS A 481 8.66 22.79 15.58
N SER A 482 7.51 22.23 15.20
CA SER A 482 6.29 22.98 15.02
C SER A 482 5.91 23.73 16.30
N ASN A 483 5.57 25.00 16.15
CA ASN A 483 5.09 25.87 17.23
C ASN A 483 3.71 26.47 16.89
N ILE A 484 3.04 25.95 15.87
CA ILE A 484 1.73 26.44 15.44
C ILE A 484 0.72 26.15 16.55
N GLN A 485 0.07 27.21 17.04
CA GLN A 485 -1.04 27.12 17.99
C GLN A 485 -2.37 26.99 17.23
N ASP A 486 -3.33 26.29 17.83
CA ASP A 486 -4.71 26.10 17.31
C ASP A 486 -4.82 25.43 15.93
N ARG A 487 -3.70 24.91 15.41
CA ARG A 487 -3.61 24.20 14.14
C ARG A 487 -2.77 22.94 14.28
N ARG A 488 -3.01 21.97 13.45
CA ARG A 488 -2.19 20.77 13.32
C ARG A 488 -1.33 20.87 12.08
N GLU A 489 -0.03 20.87 12.25
CA GLU A 489 0.94 20.69 11.18
C GLU A 489 1.30 19.21 11.05
N SER A 490 1.52 18.76 9.83
CA SER A 490 2.05 17.42 9.53
C SER A 490 3.14 17.55 8.48
N ILE A 491 4.36 17.18 8.81
CA ILE A 491 5.47 17.20 7.86
C ILE A 491 5.30 16.01 6.91
N ARG A 492 5.28 16.27 5.60
CA ARG A 492 5.11 15.28 4.56
C ARG A 492 6.42 14.91 3.88
N ASP A 493 7.31 15.88 3.80
CA ASP A 493 8.64 15.71 3.23
C ASP A 493 9.58 16.78 3.78
N PHE A 494 10.88 16.51 3.73
CA PHE A 494 11.96 17.44 4.05
C PHE A 494 13.07 17.32 3.01
N SER A 495 13.47 18.44 2.46
CA SER A 495 14.62 18.57 1.56
C SER A 495 15.85 19.08 2.32
N PRO A 496 16.83 18.23 2.64
CA PRO A 496 18.03 18.68 3.35
C PRO A 496 18.87 19.71 2.57
N ASP A 497 18.85 19.66 1.24
CA ASP A 497 19.61 20.59 0.40
C ASP A 497 19.01 22.00 0.41
N LEU A 498 17.71 22.10 0.40
CA LEU A 498 16.99 23.37 0.39
C LEU A 498 16.65 23.84 1.82
N MET A 499 16.84 23.00 2.83
CA MET A 499 16.38 23.23 4.21
C MET A 499 14.89 23.60 4.27
N GLU A 500 14.09 22.92 3.43
CA GLU A 500 12.67 23.19 3.19
C GLU A 500 11.80 21.99 3.53
N LEU A 501 10.68 22.25 4.17
CA LEU A 501 9.64 21.29 4.50
C LEU A 501 8.49 21.39 3.52
N PHE A 502 7.92 20.25 3.15
CA PHE A 502 6.58 20.18 2.60
C PHE A 502 5.62 19.74 3.71
N VAL A 503 4.67 20.62 4.07
CA VAL A 503 3.80 20.43 5.22
C VAL A 503 2.32 20.49 4.82
N ARG A 504 1.49 19.82 5.60
CA ARG A 504 0.03 19.95 5.56
C ARG A 504 -0.44 20.55 6.88
N ILE A 505 -1.20 21.62 6.79
CA ILE A 505 -1.76 22.34 7.94
C ILE A 505 -3.27 22.23 7.90
N GLU A 506 -3.88 21.99 9.06
CA GLU A 506 -5.32 21.87 9.27
C GLU A 506 -5.74 22.36 10.65
N SER A 507 -7.00 22.80 10.78
CA SER A 507 -7.63 23.09 12.08
C SER A 507 -9.10 22.68 12.04
N PRO A 508 -9.86 22.76 13.13
CA PRO A 508 -11.31 22.55 13.09
C PRO A 508 -12.05 23.51 12.13
N ARG A 509 -11.49 24.68 11.86
CA ARG A 509 -12.07 25.72 10.97
C ARG A 509 -11.38 25.81 9.62
N GLU A 510 -10.13 25.33 9.51
CA GLU A 510 -9.36 25.41 8.26
C GLU A 510 -9.21 24.03 7.67
N TYR A 511 -9.73 23.84 6.47
CA TYR A 511 -9.59 22.58 5.76
C TYR A 511 -8.12 22.30 5.42
N PRO A 512 -7.68 21.02 5.43
CA PRO A 512 -6.28 20.69 5.18
C PRO A 512 -5.75 21.24 3.86
N ASN A 513 -4.73 22.08 3.92
CA ASN A 513 -3.98 22.59 2.77
C ASN A 513 -2.49 22.29 2.89
N TYR A 514 -1.79 22.33 1.76
CA TYR A 514 -0.37 22.06 1.65
C TYR A 514 0.41 23.35 1.48
N TYR A 515 1.64 23.35 2.06
CA TYR A 515 2.53 24.50 2.10
C TYR A 515 3.97 24.04 1.94
N PHE A 516 4.82 24.86 1.33
CA PHE A 516 6.25 24.83 1.54
C PHE A 516 6.59 25.72 2.72
N ARG A 517 7.52 25.25 3.55
CA ARG A 517 7.97 25.96 4.74
C ARG A 517 9.49 25.97 4.79
N GLU A 518 10.09 27.14 4.80
CA GLU A 518 11.50 27.29 5.19
C GLU A 518 11.66 27.06 6.69
N LEU A 519 12.79 26.51 7.11
CA LEU A 519 13.06 26.32 8.55
C LEU A 519 13.01 27.64 9.32
N ASN A 520 13.33 28.76 8.67
CA ASN A 520 13.35 30.09 9.23
C ASN A 520 11.99 30.80 9.30
N GLY A 521 10.92 30.14 8.88
CA GLY A 521 9.56 30.58 9.14
C GLY A 521 8.70 31.00 7.95
N LYS A 522 9.22 31.23 6.74
CA LYS A 522 8.39 31.52 5.57
C LYS A 522 7.49 30.34 5.26
N LEU A 523 6.22 30.62 4.99
CA LEU A 523 5.19 29.63 4.72
C LEU A 523 4.47 30.02 3.43
N ASP A 524 4.69 29.24 2.37
CA ASP A 524 4.12 29.47 1.04
C ASP A 524 3.02 28.44 0.78
N GLN A 525 1.77 28.90 0.66
CA GLN A 525 0.64 28.03 0.41
C GLN A 525 0.59 27.58 -1.07
N VAL A 526 0.44 26.26 -1.29
CA VAL A 526 0.43 25.69 -2.65
C VAL A 526 -0.89 25.00 -3.01
N THR A 527 -1.82 24.84 -2.06
CA THR A 527 -3.18 24.40 -2.34
C THR A 527 -4.20 25.26 -1.61
N PHE A 528 -5.40 25.42 -2.21
CA PHE A 528 -6.46 26.31 -1.71
C PHE A 528 -7.79 25.55 -1.64
N PHE A 529 -7.81 24.41 -0.90
CA PHE A 529 -9.03 23.64 -0.73
C PHE A 529 -9.94 24.31 0.28
N SER A 530 -11.20 24.54 -0.10
CA SER A 530 -12.22 25.04 0.79
C SER A 530 -12.78 23.92 1.68
N ASN A 531 -13.26 24.28 2.88
CA ASN A 531 -13.97 23.33 3.75
C ASN A 531 -15.30 22.91 3.10
N PRO A 532 -15.50 21.61 2.78
CA PRO A 532 -16.76 21.15 2.22
C PRO A 532 -17.85 20.97 3.29
N PHE A 533 -17.50 20.99 4.58
CA PHE A 533 -18.41 20.77 5.72
C PHE A 533 -18.74 22.09 6.41
N LYS A 534 -19.26 23.06 5.66
CA LYS A 534 -19.56 24.40 6.18
C LYS A 534 -20.56 24.38 7.34
N SER A 535 -21.54 23.49 7.29
CA SER A 535 -22.52 23.31 8.36
C SER A 535 -21.94 22.79 9.69
N LEU A 536 -20.68 22.31 9.68
CA LEU A 536 -19.99 21.83 10.88
C LEU A 536 -18.94 22.80 11.41
N GLU A 537 -18.74 23.98 10.80
CA GLU A 537 -17.65 24.91 11.18
C GLU A 537 -17.84 25.49 12.58
N ASN A 538 -19.08 25.65 13.02
CA ASN A 538 -19.44 26.26 14.31
C ASN A 538 -19.76 25.22 15.39
N ILE A 539 -19.57 23.93 15.13
CA ILE A 539 -19.77 22.90 16.16
C ILE A 539 -18.70 23.05 17.25
N HIS A 540 -19.14 23.18 18.49
CA HIS A 540 -18.23 23.13 19.63
C HIS A 540 -17.65 21.73 19.78
N LYS A 541 -16.33 21.65 19.88
CA LYS A 541 -15.60 20.39 20.02
C LYS A 541 -14.53 20.53 21.08
N GLU A 542 -14.64 19.72 22.15
CA GLU A 542 -13.63 19.68 23.19
C GLU A 542 -13.31 18.25 23.63
N VAL A 543 -12.12 18.07 24.20
CA VAL A 543 -11.71 16.82 24.84
C VAL A 543 -11.92 16.95 26.34
N ILE A 544 -12.89 16.23 26.86
CA ILE A 544 -13.17 16.15 28.30
C ILE A 544 -12.41 14.98 28.92
N LYS A 545 -11.92 15.16 30.15
CA LYS A 545 -11.31 14.11 30.94
C LYS A 545 -12.13 13.87 32.19
N TYR A 546 -12.32 12.61 32.55
CA TYR A 546 -13.04 12.21 33.72
C TYR A 546 -12.50 10.87 34.23
N ASN A 547 -12.74 10.60 35.53
CA ASN A 547 -12.30 9.36 36.12
C ASN A 547 -13.47 8.37 36.20
N ARG A 548 -13.20 7.13 35.82
CA ARG A 548 -14.08 6.00 36.12
C ARG A 548 -14.08 5.70 37.61
N GLN A 549 -15.11 5.02 38.11
CA GLN A 549 -15.27 4.72 39.55
C GLN A 549 -14.07 4.00 40.18
N ASP A 550 -13.31 3.21 39.39
CA ASP A 550 -12.10 2.51 39.83
C ASP A 550 -10.82 3.39 39.76
N GLY A 551 -10.97 4.70 39.49
CA GLY A 551 -9.86 5.66 39.40
C GLY A 551 -9.16 5.74 38.05
N LEU A 552 -9.56 4.96 37.04
CA LEU A 552 -8.98 5.04 35.68
C LEU A 552 -9.39 6.36 35.00
N GLU A 553 -8.39 7.18 34.62
CA GLU A 553 -8.64 8.38 33.82
C GLU A 553 -9.11 7.98 32.42
N LEU A 554 -10.22 8.51 32.00
CA LEU A 554 -10.80 8.38 30.68
C LEU A 554 -10.83 9.73 29.97
N SER A 555 -10.88 9.70 28.66
CA SER A 555 -11.13 10.89 27.85
C SER A 555 -12.22 10.63 26.83
N ALA A 556 -13.03 11.66 26.55
CA ALA A 556 -14.03 11.63 25.49
C ALA A 556 -13.94 12.93 24.67
N THR A 557 -14.37 12.87 23.42
CA THR A 557 -14.56 14.08 22.62
C THR A 557 -16.04 14.45 22.65
N LEU A 558 -16.35 15.63 23.18
CA LEU A 558 -17.68 16.20 23.22
C LEU A 558 -17.90 17.05 21.96
N TYR A 559 -19.02 16.85 21.30
CA TYR A 559 -19.51 17.67 20.19
C TYR A 559 -20.85 18.26 20.58
N LEU A 560 -20.97 19.57 20.53
CA LEU A 560 -22.20 20.27 20.81
C LEU A 560 -22.63 21.09 19.58
N PRO A 561 -23.94 21.15 19.28
CA PRO A 561 -24.45 21.95 18.18
C PRO A 561 -24.21 23.45 18.42
N GLU A 562 -24.24 24.23 17.35
CA GLU A 562 -24.19 25.69 17.45
C GLU A 562 -25.36 26.21 18.29
N GLY A 563 -25.08 27.17 19.19
CA GLY A 563 -26.09 27.77 20.07
C GLY A 563 -26.48 26.91 21.27
N TYR A 564 -25.74 25.85 21.58
CA TYR A 564 -25.94 25.10 22.82
C TYR A 564 -25.41 25.91 24.01
N ASP A 565 -26.30 26.22 24.96
CA ASP A 565 -25.93 26.87 26.22
C ASP A 565 -25.44 25.82 27.24
N PHE A 566 -24.29 26.08 27.90
CA PHE A 566 -23.67 25.21 28.91
C PHE A 566 -24.32 25.36 30.27
#